data_f37a4f95edd596c5c5441d1c8d5bf90f
#
_entry.id   f37a4f95edd596c5c5441d1c8d5bf90f
#
_cell.length_a   1.000
_cell.length_b   1.000
_cell.length_c   1.000
_cell.angle_alpha   90.00
_cell.angle_beta   90.00
_cell.angle_gamma   90.00
#
_symmetry.space_group_name_H-M   'P 1'
#
loop_
_entity.id
_entity.type
_entity.pdbx_description
1 polymer ?
#
loop_
_entity_poly.entity_id
_entity_poly.type
_entity_poly.pdbx_seq_one_letter_code
_entity_poly.pdbx_strand_id
1 'polypeptide(L)'
;MENSFLDTEKLQKDWDTNGRWKGITRNYTSDEVIGIRNSVEIKHTLAENGAKKLFTALGNKDEWISALGALSGNQAVQMVKAGLKAIYLSGWQVAADSNLGETTYPDQSLYPSNSAPTLAKRINNALLRAEQVDRVEGNNDIDYLVPIVADGEAGFGGTLNVFELTKKFIEGGASAVHFEDQLAAEKKCGHMGGKVLVPTSQHIRTLTSARLAADTLGVPTLIIARTDALAANLITSDIDDSDSHFVLGDRTPEGFFKIKNGPEAAINRGLAYAPYSDLIWCETGQPDIGFAKEFADAIHAKYP
;
A
#
# COMPACT_ATOMS: atom_id res chain seq x y z
N MET A 1 30.44 -2.44 19.74
CA MET A 1 29.95 -2.68 18.36
C MET A 1 29.13 -1.47 17.98
N GLU A 2 29.53 -0.75 16.95
CA GLU A 2 28.74 0.35 16.40
C GLU A 2 27.37 -0.18 15.98
N ASN A 3 26.32 0.49 16.42
CA ASN A 3 24.94 0.11 16.08
C ASN A 3 24.66 0.54 14.65
N SER A 4 24.89 -0.36 13.70
CA SER A 4 24.72 -0.08 12.26
C SER A 4 23.28 0.33 11.86
N PHE A 5 22.29 0.13 12.75
CA PHE A 5 20.93 0.59 12.56
C PHE A 5 20.77 2.10 12.75
N LEU A 6 21.69 2.72 13.50
CA LEU A 6 21.73 4.17 13.77
C LEU A 6 22.82 4.89 12.96
N ASP A 7 23.31 4.28 11.90
CA ASP A 7 24.36 4.81 11.04
C ASP A 7 23.75 5.56 9.85
N THR A 8 23.79 6.88 9.88
CA THR A 8 23.27 7.76 8.84
C THR A 8 23.96 7.59 7.50
N GLU A 9 25.30 7.48 7.50
CA GLU A 9 26.08 7.36 6.26
C GLU A 9 25.77 6.02 5.56
N LYS A 10 25.61 4.96 6.33
CA LYS A 10 25.24 3.66 5.82
C LYS A 10 23.83 3.67 5.23
N LEU A 11 22.87 4.32 5.90
CA LEU A 11 21.51 4.45 5.41
C LEU A 11 21.48 5.26 4.10
N GLN A 12 22.17 6.39 4.06
CA GLN A 12 22.26 7.22 2.85
C GLN A 12 22.89 6.45 1.70
N LYS A 13 24.02 5.75 1.96
CA LYS A 13 24.67 4.92 0.96
C LYS A 13 23.78 3.83 0.40
N ASP A 14 22.97 3.17 1.26
CA ASP A 14 21.98 2.18 0.78
C ASP A 14 20.98 2.83 -0.17
N TRP A 15 20.44 4.00 0.17
CA TRP A 15 19.50 4.71 -0.70
C TRP A 15 20.11 5.10 -2.05
N ASP A 16 21.37 5.51 -2.06
CA ASP A 16 22.06 6.00 -3.27
C ASP A 16 22.51 4.88 -4.20
N THR A 17 22.85 3.70 -3.65
CA THR A 17 23.54 2.65 -4.41
C THR A 17 22.74 1.36 -4.59
N ASN A 18 21.74 1.12 -3.76
CA ASN A 18 20.92 -0.08 -3.85
C ASN A 18 19.83 0.08 -4.92
N GLY A 19 19.85 -0.79 -5.94
CA GLY A 19 18.87 -0.80 -7.02
C GLY A 19 17.41 -0.89 -6.57
N ARG A 20 17.16 -1.35 -5.34
CA ARG A 20 15.82 -1.35 -4.72
C ARG A 20 15.21 0.06 -4.66
N TRP A 21 16.04 1.09 -4.53
CA TRP A 21 15.58 2.46 -4.34
C TRP A 21 15.62 3.30 -5.61
N LYS A 22 15.94 2.69 -6.74
CA LYS A 22 15.99 3.40 -8.02
C LYS A 22 14.65 4.04 -8.35
N GLY A 23 14.63 5.37 -8.53
CA GLY A 23 13.42 6.13 -8.86
C GLY A 23 12.57 6.53 -7.66
N ILE A 24 12.90 6.10 -6.43
CA ILE A 24 12.18 6.49 -5.22
C ILE A 24 12.71 7.81 -4.67
N THR A 25 11.81 8.78 -4.54
CA THR A 25 12.07 10.09 -3.92
C THR A 25 11.70 10.09 -2.45
N ARG A 26 12.55 10.71 -1.62
CA ARG A 26 12.29 10.97 -0.21
C ARG A 26 12.33 12.47 0.05
N ASN A 27 11.31 13.01 0.69
CA ASN A 27 11.24 14.43 1.07
C ASN A 27 11.78 14.64 2.50
N TYR A 28 12.68 13.78 2.94
CA TYR A 28 13.36 13.79 4.23
C TYR A 28 14.76 13.18 4.07
N THR A 29 15.61 13.42 5.04
CA THR A 29 17.02 13.00 5.06
C THR A 29 17.21 11.71 5.86
N SER A 30 18.34 11.04 5.65
CA SER A 30 18.76 9.90 6.48
C SER A 30 18.95 10.27 7.95
N ASP A 31 19.44 11.49 8.24
CA ASP A 31 19.57 12.02 9.61
C ASP A 31 18.21 12.12 10.31
N GLU A 32 17.19 12.63 9.62
CA GLU A 32 15.84 12.71 10.18
C GLU A 32 15.26 11.34 10.49
N VAL A 33 15.52 10.33 9.63
CA VAL A 33 15.11 8.94 9.90
C VAL A 33 15.83 8.40 11.13
N ILE A 34 17.14 8.56 11.21
CA ILE A 34 17.94 8.10 12.35
C ILE A 34 17.48 8.80 13.64
N GLY A 35 17.14 10.10 13.57
CA GLY A 35 16.67 10.89 14.70
C GLY A 35 15.36 10.37 15.34
N ILE A 36 14.53 9.62 14.60
CA ILE A 36 13.28 9.03 15.08
C ILE A 36 13.34 7.51 15.30
N ARG A 37 14.49 6.87 15.02
CA ARG A 37 14.70 5.45 15.32
C ARG A 37 14.90 5.19 16.80
N ASN A 38 14.46 4.03 17.26
CA ASN A 38 14.80 3.53 18.59
C ASN A 38 16.27 3.09 18.65
N SER A 39 16.85 3.11 19.86
CA SER A 39 18.22 2.63 20.08
C SER A 39 18.39 1.12 19.86
N VAL A 40 17.30 0.37 19.86
CA VAL A 40 17.27 -1.07 19.63
C VAL A 40 16.57 -1.37 18.31
N GLU A 41 17.25 -2.09 17.43
CA GLU A 41 16.67 -2.59 16.19
C GLU A 41 15.76 -3.79 16.47
N ILE A 42 14.47 -3.67 16.16
CA ILE A 42 13.53 -4.77 16.19
C ILE A 42 13.43 -5.38 14.79
N LYS A 43 13.73 -6.67 14.66
CA LYS A 43 13.70 -7.36 13.36
C LYS A 43 12.26 -7.75 12.98
N HIS A 44 11.79 -7.27 11.85
CA HIS A 44 10.52 -7.61 11.24
C HIS A 44 10.73 -8.59 10.07
N THR A 45 11.31 -9.75 10.37
CA THR A 45 11.83 -10.71 9.38
C THR A 45 10.80 -11.13 8.33
N LEU A 46 9.54 -11.35 8.72
CA LEU A 46 8.48 -11.74 7.76
C LEU A 46 8.19 -10.62 6.78
N ALA A 47 8.04 -9.38 7.25
CA ALA A 47 7.81 -8.23 6.40
C ALA A 47 9.00 -7.97 5.46
N GLU A 48 10.22 -8.03 5.99
CA GLU A 48 11.44 -7.82 5.23
C GLU A 48 11.61 -8.86 4.11
N ASN A 49 11.51 -10.14 4.46
CA ASN A 49 11.65 -11.23 3.49
C ASN A 49 10.53 -11.20 2.45
N GLY A 50 9.30 -10.96 2.88
CA GLY A 50 8.16 -10.83 1.99
C GLY A 50 8.28 -9.64 1.03
N ALA A 51 8.75 -8.48 1.50
CA ALA A 51 8.99 -7.31 0.66
C ALA A 51 10.08 -7.58 -0.39
N LYS A 52 11.20 -8.19 -0.01
CA LYS A 52 12.27 -8.59 -0.94
C LYS A 52 11.77 -9.60 -1.97
N LYS A 53 11.02 -10.62 -1.54
CA LYS A 53 10.42 -11.64 -2.41
C LYS A 53 9.46 -11.00 -3.42
N LEU A 54 8.58 -10.11 -2.96
CA LEU A 54 7.62 -9.39 -3.82
C LEU A 54 8.34 -8.51 -4.84
N PHE A 55 9.32 -7.73 -4.41
CA PHE A 55 10.10 -6.87 -5.29
C PHE A 55 10.81 -7.67 -6.39
N THR A 56 11.43 -8.80 -6.04
CA THR A 56 12.09 -9.69 -7.01
C THR A 56 11.09 -10.28 -8.00
N ALA A 57 9.93 -10.73 -7.52
CA ALA A 57 8.90 -11.32 -8.39
C ALA A 57 8.32 -10.29 -9.37
N LEU A 58 8.12 -9.03 -8.93
CA LEU A 58 7.65 -7.93 -9.79
C LEU A 58 8.67 -7.55 -10.87
N GLY A 59 9.95 -7.78 -10.65
CA GLY A 59 11.00 -7.57 -11.65
C GLY A 59 11.02 -8.61 -12.77
N ASN A 60 10.34 -9.75 -12.61
CA ASN A 60 10.20 -10.76 -13.66
C ASN A 60 9.05 -10.40 -14.60
N LYS A 61 9.37 -9.90 -15.79
CA LYS A 61 8.39 -9.45 -16.79
C LYS A 61 7.65 -10.60 -17.50
N ASP A 62 8.11 -11.84 -17.33
CA ASP A 62 7.56 -13.04 -17.98
C ASP A 62 6.48 -13.72 -17.15
N GLU A 63 6.30 -13.31 -15.89
CA GLU A 63 5.34 -13.89 -14.96
C GLU A 63 4.44 -12.83 -14.34
N TRP A 64 3.22 -13.22 -13.98
CA TRP A 64 2.34 -12.40 -13.16
C TRP A 64 2.27 -12.96 -11.74
N ILE A 65 1.97 -12.11 -10.77
CA ILE A 65 1.77 -12.52 -9.39
C ILE A 65 0.27 -12.73 -9.16
N SER A 66 -0.13 -13.99 -9.00
CA SER A 66 -1.52 -14.33 -8.64
C SER A 66 -1.73 -14.13 -7.13
N ALA A 67 -2.77 -13.38 -6.78
CA ALA A 67 -3.17 -13.12 -5.40
C ALA A 67 -4.69 -13.13 -5.27
N LEU A 68 -5.19 -13.60 -4.13
CA LEU A 68 -6.61 -13.50 -3.76
C LEU A 68 -6.71 -13.03 -2.30
N GLY A 69 -7.87 -12.45 -1.96
CA GLY A 69 -8.17 -12.03 -0.61
C GLY A 69 -8.40 -13.20 0.34
N ALA A 70 -7.78 -13.13 1.53
CA ALA A 70 -7.98 -14.11 2.59
C ALA A 70 -8.45 -13.42 3.88
N LEU A 71 -9.53 -13.95 4.49
CA LEU A 71 -10.08 -13.47 5.76
C LEU A 71 -9.67 -14.34 6.97
N SER A 72 -9.10 -15.49 6.70
CA SER A 72 -8.64 -16.41 7.73
C SER A 72 -7.31 -17.05 7.36
N GLY A 73 -6.57 -17.48 8.38
CA GLY A 73 -5.33 -18.21 8.16
C GLY A 73 -5.52 -19.50 7.36
N ASN A 74 -6.65 -20.21 7.55
CA ASN A 74 -6.93 -21.42 6.78
C ASN A 74 -7.15 -21.13 5.29
N GLN A 75 -7.88 -20.06 4.94
CA GLN A 75 -8.02 -19.64 3.53
C GLN A 75 -6.64 -19.35 2.92
N ALA A 76 -5.78 -18.60 3.61
CA ALA A 76 -4.43 -18.30 3.13
C ALA A 76 -3.60 -19.58 2.91
N VAL A 77 -3.62 -20.52 3.85
CA VAL A 77 -2.93 -21.81 3.72
C VAL A 77 -3.41 -22.58 2.49
N GLN A 78 -4.74 -22.67 2.27
CA GLN A 78 -5.29 -23.37 1.10
C GLN A 78 -4.93 -22.67 -0.22
N MET A 79 -4.95 -21.33 -0.24
CA MET A 79 -4.54 -20.54 -1.41
C MET A 79 -3.08 -20.80 -1.78
N VAL A 80 -2.18 -20.80 -0.79
CA VAL A 80 -0.76 -21.08 -1.02
C VAL A 80 -0.56 -22.53 -1.49
N LYS A 81 -1.24 -23.51 -0.89
CA LYS A 81 -1.23 -24.90 -1.35
C LYS A 81 -1.75 -25.05 -2.79
N ALA A 82 -2.67 -24.18 -3.21
CA ALA A 82 -3.18 -24.14 -4.58
C ALA A 82 -2.24 -23.39 -5.56
N GLY A 83 -1.10 -22.86 -5.09
CA GLY A 83 -0.07 -22.26 -5.92
C GLY A 83 -0.16 -20.72 -6.06
N LEU A 84 -0.98 -20.04 -5.27
CA LEU A 84 -0.98 -18.56 -5.25
C LEU A 84 0.38 -18.03 -4.78
N LYS A 85 0.84 -16.97 -5.44
CA LYS A 85 2.16 -16.39 -5.21
C LYS A 85 2.16 -15.24 -4.19
N ALA A 86 0.99 -14.70 -3.86
CA ALA A 86 0.79 -13.67 -2.85
C ALA A 86 -0.60 -13.77 -2.24
N ILE A 87 -0.77 -13.17 -1.06
CA ILE A 87 -2.08 -12.96 -0.42
C ILE A 87 -2.41 -11.48 -0.51
N TYR A 88 -3.61 -11.15 -0.99
CA TYR A 88 -4.16 -9.81 -0.88
C TYR A 88 -5.00 -9.69 0.39
N LEU A 89 -4.73 -8.70 1.22
CA LEU A 89 -5.50 -8.39 2.41
C LEU A 89 -6.40 -7.19 2.11
N SER A 90 -7.64 -7.48 1.71
CA SER A 90 -8.60 -6.50 1.25
C SER A 90 -9.30 -5.78 2.41
N GLY A 91 -9.31 -4.45 2.39
CA GLY A 91 -10.06 -3.63 3.35
C GLY A 91 -11.56 -3.86 3.25
N TRP A 92 -12.10 -4.03 2.04
CA TRP A 92 -13.50 -4.38 1.84
C TRP A 92 -13.88 -5.70 2.54
N GLN A 93 -13.04 -6.73 2.43
CA GLN A 93 -13.27 -7.99 3.12
C GLN A 93 -13.13 -7.84 4.65
N VAL A 94 -12.17 -7.04 5.13
CA VAL A 94 -12.00 -6.73 6.56
C VAL A 94 -13.23 -5.99 7.09
N ALA A 95 -13.79 -5.04 6.33
CA ALA A 95 -15.03 -4.36 6.71
C ALA A 95 -16.21 -5.34 6.85
N ALA A 96 -16.35 -6.27 5.89
CA ALA A 96 -17.43 -7.25 5.88
C ALA A 96 -17.31 -8.29 7.00
N ASP A 97 -16.05 -8.72 7.30
CA ASP A 97 -15.75 -9.75 8.30
C ASP A 97 -14.31 -9.56 8.82
N SER A 98 -13.92 -10.26 9.86
CA SER A 98 -12.56 -10.28 10.42
C SER A 98 -12.01 -8.95 10.96
N ASN A 99 -12.85 -7.93 11.15
CA ASN A 99 -12.44 -6.70 11.84
C ASN A 99 -12.54 -6.82 13.37
N LEU A 100 -11.85 -5.91 14.07
CA LEU A 100 -11.83 -5.85 15.53
C LEU A 100 -13.04 -5.12 16.12
N GLY A 101 -13.92 -4.56 15.30
CA GLY A 101 -15.20 -4.01 15.74
C GLY A 101 -16.28 -5.08 15.90
N GLU A 102 -15.98 -6.34 15.54
CA GLU A 102 -16.86 -7.51 15.71
C GLU A 102 -18.25 -7.34 15.05
N THR A 103 -18.29 -6.60 13.94
CA THR A 103 -19.52 -6.38 13.18
C THR A 103 -19.24 -6.32 11.68
N THR A 104 -20.31 -6.30 10.88
CA THR A 104 -20.24 -6.08 9.43
C THR A 104 -20.41 -4.60 9.15
N TYR A 105 -19.37 -3.98 8.60
CA TYR A 105 -19.39 -2.60 8.14
C TYR A 105 -19.53 -2.51 6.62
N PRO A 106 -20.09 -1.43 6.08
CA PRO A 106 -19.86 -1.07 4.69
C PRO A 106 -18.38 -0.73 4.48
N ASP A 107 -17.93 -0.84 3.25
CA ASP A 107 -16.54 -0.51 2.86
C ASP A 107 -16.30 1.01 2.85
N GLN A 108 -16.22 1.60 4.04
CA GLN A 108 -16.07 3.04 4.29
C GLN A 108 -15.07 3.32 5.43
N SER A 109 -14.13 2.42 5.68
CA SER A 109 -13.09 2.54 6.73
C SER A 109 -13.66 2.81 8.13
N LEU A 110 -14.80 2.17 8.48
CA LEU A 110 -15.46 2.35 9.78
C LEU A 110 -14.94 1.41 10.87
N TYR A 111 -14.21 0.37 10.48
CA TYR A 111 -13.62 -0.57 11.43
C TYR A 111 -12.35 0.01 12.07
N PRO A 112 -11.93 -0.51 13.25
CA PRO A 112 -10.69 -0.07 13.89
C PRO A 112 -9.47 -0.24 12.97
N SER A 113 -8.64 0.79 12.83
CA SER A 113 -7.52 0.85 11.87
C SER A 113 -6.50 -0.29 12.02
N ASN A 114 -6.39 -0.88 13.23
CA ASN A 114 -5.51 -2.01 13.50
C ASN A 114 -6.11 -3.38 13.11
N SER A 115 -7.31 -3.42 12.53
CA SER A 115 -7.97 -4.67 12.13
C SER A 115 -7.19 -5.40 11.04
N ALA A 116 -6.86 -4.72 9.94
CA ALA A 116 -6.10 -5.30 8.85
C ALA A 116 -4.67 -5.71 9.24
N PRO A 117 -3.87 -4.91 9.99
CA PRO A 117 -2.60 -5.37 10.54
C PRO A 117 -2.70 -6.62 11.45
N THR A 118 -3.76 -6.70 12.26
CA THR A 118 -4.00 -7.88 13.11
C THR A 118 -4.33 -9.11 12.27
N LEU A 119 -5.10 -8.96 11.19
CA LEU A 119 -5.39 -10.05 10.26
C LEU A 119 -4.12 -10.51 9.52
N ALA A 120 -3.26 -9.58 9.08
CA ALA A 120 -1.96 -9.92 8.48
C ALA A 120 -1.13 -10.82 9.42
N LYS A 121 -1.07 -10.47 10.70
CA LYS A 121 -0.38 -11.28 11.71
C LYS A 121 -1.02 -12.66 11.89
N ARG A 122 -2.36 -12.77 11.89
CA ARG A 122 -3.07 -14.05 11.99
C ARG A 122 -2.78 -14.95 10.79
N ILE A 123 -2.78 -14.39 9.59
CA ILE A 123 -2.45 -15.09 8.34
C ILE A 123 -1.01 -15.62 8.41
N ASN A 124 -0.05 -14.76 8.73
CA ASN A 124 1.36 -15.16 8.86
C ASN A 124 1.55 -16.28 9.90
N ASN A 125 0.88 -16.21 11.05
CA ASN A 125 0.94 -17.27 12.05
C ASN A 125 0.41 -18.62 11.53
N ALA A 126 -0.63 -18.60 10.70
CA ALA A 126 -1.18 -19.82 10.10
C ALA A 126 -0.23 -20.40 9.03
N LEU A 127 0.37 -19.54 8.21
CA LEU A 127 1.36 -19.96 7.21
C LEU A 127 2.61 -20.56 7.87
N LEU A 128 3.14 -19.91 8.92
CA LEU A 128 4.24 -20.43 9.73
C LEU A 128 3.90 -21.80 10.35
N ARG A 129 2.68 -21.97 10.85
CA ARG A 129 2.25 -23.25 11.43
C ARG A 129 2.13 -24.32 10.35
N ALA A 130 1.58 -24.01 9.18
CA ALA A 130 1.49 -24.95 8.07
C ALA A 130 2.89 -25.41 7.61
N GLU A 131 3.83 -24.48 7.47
CA GLU A 131 5.22 -24.82 7.16
C GLU A 131 5.85 -25.74 8.22
N GLN A 132 5.65 -25.47 9.50
CA GLN A 132 6.16 -26.32 10.59
C GLN A 132 5.61 -27.73 10.53
N VAL A 133 4.32 -27.89 10.25
CA VAL A 133 3.68 -29.22 10.12
C VAL A 133 4.27 -29.99 8.95
N ASP A 134 4.32 -29.37 7.77
CA ASP A 134 4.87 -30.01 6.58
C ASP A 134 6.34 -30.43 6.77
N ARG A 135 7.17 -29.58 7.42
CA ARG A 135 8.57 -29.92 7.74
C ARG A 135 8.69 -31.13 8.65
N VAL A 136 7.83 -31.26 9.67
CA VAL A 136 7.83 -32.42 10.57
C VAL A 136 7.44 -33.69 9.82
N GLU A 137 6.55 -33.57 8.84
CA GLU A 137 6.13 -34.68 7.97
C GLU A 137 7.10 -35.01 6.83
N GLY A 138 8.20 -34.22 6.71
CA GLY A 138 9.22 -34.39 5.67
C GLY A 138 8.85 -33.75 4.33
N ASN A 139 7.78 -32.96 4.27
CA ASN A 139 7.35 -32.23 3.08
C ASN A 139 7.97 -30.83 3.07
N ASN A 140 8.75 -30.48 2.04
CA ASN A 140 9.41 -29.18 1.95
C ASN A 140 9.17 -28.50 0.59
N ASP A 141 8.14 -28.92 -0.14
CA ASP A 141 7.94 -28.49 -1.53
C ASP A 141 7.16 -27.17 -1.64
N ILE A 142 6.51 -26.74 -0.56
CA ILE A 142 5.66 -25.55 -0.56
C ILE A 142 6.36 -24.41 0.18
N ASP A 143 6.53 -23.28 -0.52
CA ASP A 143 6.91 -22.02 0.11
C ASP A 143 5.68 -21.32 0.68
N TYR A 144 5.39 -21.56 1.95
CA TYR A 144 4.24 -20.98 2.64
C TYR A 144 4.35 -19.48 2.89
N LEU A 145 5.59 -18.95 3.03
CA LEU A 145 5.81 -17.56 3.42
C LEU A 145 5.76 -16.64 2.19
N VAL A 146 4.61 -16.65 1.51
CA VAL A 146 4.33 -15.75 0.38
C VAL A 146 4.11 -14.32 0.86
N PRO A 147 4.39 -13.29 0.01
CA PRO A 147 4.14 -11.90 0.35
C PRO A 147 2.66 -11.61 0.66
N ILE A 148 2.41 -10.75 1.65
CA ILE A 148 1.09 -10.18 1.92
C ILE A 148 1.08 -8.73 1.45
N VAL A 149 0.17 -8.41 0.52
CA VAL A 149 -0.12 -7.04 0.06
C VAL A 149 -1.37 -6.57 0.78
N ALA A 150 -1.27 -5.50 1.55
CA ALA A 150 -2.31 -5.07 2.46
C ALA A 150 -2.98 -3.75 2.04
N ASP A 151 -4.27 -3.66 2.29
CA ASP A 151 -5.09 -2.47 2.10
C ASP A 151 -4.93 -1.52 3.31
N GLY A 152 -4.33 -0.36 3.08
CA GLY A 152 -4.19 0.73 4.03
C GLY A 152 -5.35 1.73 3.97
N GLU A 153 -6.37 1.47 3.11
CA GLU A 153 -7.50 2.38 2.89
C GLU A 153 -6.99 3.80 2.50
N ALA A 154 -7.68 4.85 2.93
CA ALA A 154 -7.18 6.23 2.84
C ALA A 154 -6.31 6.64 4.06
N GLY A 155 -5.77 5.66 4.81
CA GLY A 155 -4.87 5.91 5.95
C GLY A 155 -5.54 6.17 7.29
N PHE A 156 -6.87 6.07 7.39
CA PHE A 156 -7.66 6.28 8.62
C PHE A 156 -7.46 7.66 9.30
N GLY A 157 -7.05 8.67 8.54
CA GLY A 157 -6.83 10.02 9.03
C GLY A 157 -5.73 10.76 8.28
N GLY A 158 -4.92 11.53 9.00
CA GLY A 158 -3.81 12.29 8.44
C GLY A 158 -2.50 11.50 8.36
N THR A 159 -1.41 12.21 8.05
CA THR A 159 -0.07 11.61 7.85
C THR A 159 0.44 10.85 9.09
N LEU A 160 0.13 11.32 10.30
CA LEU A 160 0.52 10.61 11.54
C LEU A 160 -0.23 9.27 11.69
N ASN A 161 -1.50 9.22 11.29
CA ASN A 161 -2.25 7.96 11.27
C ASN A 161 -1.61 6.96 10.29
N VAL A 162 -1.24 7.44 9.08
CA VAL A 162 -0.56 6.64 8.06
C VAL A 162 0.78 6.10 8.55
N PHE A 163 1.59 6.94 9.22
CA PHE A 163 2.86 6.54 9.81
C PHE A 163 2.70 5.38 10.79
N GLU A 164 1.81 5.54 11.76
CA GLU A 164 1.57 4.50 12.77
C GLU A 164 0.91 3.25 12.18
N LEU A 165 -0.03 3.42 11.25
CA LEU A 165 -0.67 2.30 10.56
C LEU A 165 0.33 1.47 9.75
N THR A 166 1.23 2.12 9.01
CA THR A 166 2.26 1.42 8.23
C THR A 166 3.20 0.63 9.14
N LYS A 167 3.59 1.18 10.29
CA LYS A 167 4.37 0.43 11.30
C LYS A 167 3.61 -0.82 11.76
N LYS A 168 2.30 -0.72 12.01
CA LYS A 168 1.49 -1.87 12.42
C LYS A 168 1.40 -2.94 11.34
N PHE A 169 1.31 -2.57 10.06
CA PHE A 169 1.38 -3.52 8.95
C PHE A 169 2.72 -4.24 8.91
N ILE A 170 3.84 -3.52 9.07
CA ILE A 170 5.17 -4.11 9.11
C ILE A 170 5.31 -5.06 10.31
N GLU A 171 4.87 -4.66 11.50
CA GLU A 171 4.82 -5.52 12.70
C GLU A 171 3.95 -6.77 12.48
N GLY A 172 2.88 -6.66 11.69
CA GLY A 172 2.02 -7.78 11.27
C GLY A 172 2.62 -8.67 10.21
N GLY A 173 3.76 -8.27 9.62
CA GLY A 173 4.48 -9.03 8.59
C GLY A 173 3.96 -8.78 7.16
N ALA A 174 3.29 -7.66 6.89
CA ALA A 174 2.91 -7.26 5.55
C ALA A 174 4.15 -6.86 4.72
N SER A 175 4.15 -7.26 3.46
CA SER A 175 5.24 -7.03 2.50
C SER A 175 5.07 -5.72 1.73
N ALA A 176 3.82 -5.35 1.50
CA ALA A 176 3.41 -4.12 0.82
C ALA A 176 2.14 -3.56 1.43
N VAL A 177 1.96 -2.25 1.33
CA VAL A 177 0.73 -1.57 1.75
C VAL A 177 0.35 -0.57 0.66
N HIS A 178 -0.93 -0.56 0.26
CA HIS A 178 -1.43 0.50 -0.60
C HIS A 178 -2.25 1.51 0.18
N PHE A 179 -2.22 2.75 -0.30
CA PHE A 179 -3.03 3.86 0.18
C PHE A 179 -3.73 4.52 -1.01
N GLU A 180 -4.99 4.90 -0.83
CA GLU A 180 -5.79 5.56 -1.84
C GLU A 180 -5.95 7.06 -1.60
N ASP A 181 -6.14 7.83 -2.68
CA ASP A 181 -6.22 9.29 -2.65
C ASP A 181 -7.61 9.84 -2.31
N GLN A 182 -8.44 9.04 -1.63
CA GLN A 182 -9.71 9.48 -1.09
C GLN A 182 -9.57 10.23 0.25
N LEU A 183 -10.52 11.12 0.53
CA LEU A 183 -10.69 11.70 1.86
C LEU A 183 -11.10 10.61 2.86
N ALA A 184 -10.28 10.35 3.88
CA ALA A 184 -10.48 9.26 4.82
C ALA A 184 -11.85 9.29 5.52
N ALA A 185 -12.35 10.50 5.87
CA ALA A 185 -13.64 10.68 6.53
C ALA A 185 -14.85 10.41 5.61
N GLU A 186 -14.67 10.46 4.29
CA GLU A 186 -15.72 10.27 3.27
C GLU A 186 -15.43 9.10 2.33
N LYS A 187 -14.52 8.20 2.73
CA LYS A 187 -14.10 7.06 1.93
C LYS A 187 -15.28 6.21 1.50
N LYS A 188 -15.27 5.82 0.24
CA LYS A 188 -16.25 4.90 -0.39
C LYS A 188 -15.51 3.73 -1.03
N CYS A 189 -16.18 2.59 -1.14
CA CYS A 189 -15.71 1.49 -1.99
C CYS A 189 -15.40 2.00 -3.40
N GLY A 190 -14.32 1.51 -4.00
CA GLY A 190 -13.85 1.95 -5.31
C GLY A 190 -14.91 1.89 -6.42
N HIS A 191 -15.86 0.96 -6.33
CA HIS A 191 -16.96 0.77 -7.27
C HIS A 191 -18.15 1.72 -7.04
N MET A 192 -18.18 2.45 -5.92
CA MET A 192 -19.28 3.35 -5.58
C MET A 192 -19.06 4.76 -6.10
N GLY A 193 -20.17 5.47 -6.34
CA GLY A 193 -20.16 6.91 -6.60
C GLY A 193 -19.97 7.74 -5.32
N GLY A 194 -19.72 9.04 -5.50
CA GLY A 194 -19.60 9.98 -4.38
C GLY A 194 -18.22 9.96 -3.68
N LYS A 195 -17.21 9.39 -4.32
CA LYS A 195 -15.83 9.46 -3.84
C LYS A 195 -15.32 10.90 -3.86
N VAL A 196 -14.64 11.29 -2.78
CA VAL A 196 -14.03 12.61 -2.62
C VAL A 196 -12.52 12.43 -2.59
N LEU A 197 -11.81 13.01 -3.56
CA LEU A 197 -10.37 13.00 -3.60
C LEU A 197 -9.77 14.02 -2.63
N VAL A 198 -8.57 13.74 -2.15
CA VAL A 198 -7.69 14.77 -1.59
C VAL A 198 -6.82 15.37 -2.69
N PRO A 199 -6.26 16.58 -2.53
CA PRO A 199 -5.28 17.13 -3.46
C PRO A 199 -4.12 16.17 -3.71
N THR A 200 -3.58 16.17 -4.92
CA THR A 200 -2.43 15.34 -5.33
C THR A 200 -1.28 15.45 -4.35
N SER A 201 -0.90 16.67 -3.95
CA SER A 201 0.18 16.91 -2.98
C SER A 201 -0.13 16.36 -1.58
N GLN A 202 -1.41 16.32 -1.19
CA GLN A 202 -1.80 15.72 0.08
C GLN A 202 -1.60 14.20 0.05
N HIS A 203 -1.96 13.52 -1.05
CA HIS A 203 -1.71 12.09 -1.17
C HIS A 203 -0.21 11.77 -1.26
N ILE A 204 0.60 12.62 -1.92
CA ILE A 204 2.07 12.49 -1.88
C ILE A 204 2.59 12.55 -0.43
N ARG A 205 2.04 13.39 0.44
CA ARG A 205 2.41 13.40 1.86
C ARG A 205 2.02 12.09 2.57
N THR A 206 0.89 11.48 2.20
CA THR A 206 0.48 10.16 2.68
C THR A 206 1.51 9.09 2.30
N LEU A 207 1.90 9.03 1.03
CA LEU A 207 2.92 8.09 0.54
C LEU A 207 4.29 8.32 1.18
N THR A 208 4.70 9.58 1.33
CA THR A 208 5.94 9.96 2.02
C THR A 208 5.92 9.51 3.49
N SER A 209 4.80 9.68 4.17
CA SER A 209 4.63 9.24 5.56
C SER A 209 4.73 7.72 5.71
N ALA A 210 4.12 6.97 4.79
CA ALA A 210 4.22 5.52 4.75
C ALA A 210 5.67 5.06 4.51
N ARG A 211 6.38 5.71 3.57
CA ARG A 211 7.80 5.43 3.30
C ARG A 211 8.68 5.75 4.50
N LEU A 212 8.44 6.89 5.17
CA LEU A 212 9.17 7.27 6.38
C LEU A 212 9.00 6.22 7.49
N ALA A 213 7.78 5.69 7.68
CA ALA A 213 7.53 4.63 8.64
C ALA A 213 8.33 3.35 8.32
N ALA A 214 8.37 2.94 7.05
CA ALA A 214 9.15 1.80 6.60
C ALA A 214 10.67 2.00 6.80
N ASP A 215 11.18 3.18 6.42
CA ASP A 215 12.60 3.53 6.61
C ASP A 215 12.97 3.63 8.10
N THR A 216 12.06 4.11 8.96
CA THR A 216 12.26 4.15 10.42
C THR A 216 12.41 2.75 11.00
N LEU A 217 11.59 1.79 10.55
CA LEU A 217 11.71 0.39 10.99
C LEU A 217 12.81 -0.39 10.26
N GLY A 218 13.45 0.19 9.24
CA GLY A 218 14.50 -0.45 8.45
C GLY A 218 13.99 -1.61 7.60
N VAL A 219 12.74 -1.57 7.15
CA VAL A 219 12.12 -2.62 6.33
C VAL A 219 11.83 -2.07 4.93
N PRO A 220 12.25 -2.76 3.84
CA PRO A 220 12.06 -2.30 2.46
C PRO A 220 10.62 -2.54 1.95
N THR A 221 9.63 -2.24 2.79
CA THR A 221 8.20 -2.40 2.48
C THR A 221 7.85 -1.70 1.16
N LEU A 222 7.10 -2.36 0.29
CA LEU A 222 6.61 -1.73 -0.92
C LEU A 222 5.41 -0.84 -0.59
N ILE A 223 5.49 0.40 -1.05
CA ILE A 223 4.39 1.36 -0.94
C ILE A 223 3.70 1.44 -2.30
N ILE A 224 2.40 1.24 -2.31
CA ILE A 224 1.58 1.26 -3.53
C ILE A 224 0.67 2.47 -3.47
N ALA A 225 0.74 3.34 -4.47
CA ALA A 225 -0.17 4.46 -4.59
C ALA A 225 -1.41 4.04 -5.38
N ARG A 226 -2.58 4.15 -4.77
CA ARG A 226 -3.85 3.94 -5.45
C ARG A 226 -4.48 5.30 -5.78
N THR A 227 -5.00 5.44 -7.00
CA THR A 227 -5.86 6.57 -7.37
C THR A 227 -7.27 6.13 -7.71
N ASP A 228 -8.23 6.86 -7.23
CA ASP A 228 -9.66 6.72 -7.53
C ASP A 228 -10.17 7.75 -8.55
N ALA A 229 -9.25 8.53 -9.15
CA ALA A 229 -9.58 9.66 -10.03
C ALA A 229 -10.27 9.26 -11.33
N LEU A 230 -10.23 7.96 -11.74
CA LEU A 230 -10.98 7.50 -12.90
C LEU A 230 -12.50 7.72 -12.77
N ALA A 231 -13.03 7.64 -11.55
CA ALA A 231 -14.48 7.73 -11.31
C ALA A 231 -14.88 8.74 -10.23
N ALA A 232 -13.94 9.33 -9.50
CA ALA A 232 -14.25 10.31 -8.46
C ALA A 232 -14.66 11.66 -9.07
N ASN A 233 -15.75 12.24 -8.57
CA ASN A 233 -16.31 13.50 -9.07
C ASN A 233 -16.11 14.70 -8.15
N LEU A 234 -15.48 14.49 -7.00
CA LEU A 234 -15.30 15.50 -5.96
C LEU A 234 -13.85 15.54 -5.49
N ILE A 235 -13.41 16.74 -5.06
CA ILE A 235 -12.12 16.98 -4.42
C ILE A 235 -12.29 17.96 -3.27
N THR A 236 -11.49 17.81 -2.23
CA THR A 236 -11.58 18.64 -1.01
C THR A 236 -11.11 20.08 -1.21
N SER A 237 -10.21 20.36 -2.15
CA SER A 237 -9.60 21.67 -2.37
C SER A 237 -9.14 21.84 -3.81
N ASP A 238 -9.14 23.08 -4.27
CA ASP A 238 -8.71 23.51 -5.60
C ASP A 238 -7.29 24.12 -5.60
N ILE A 239 -6.57 24.04 -4.49
CA ILE A 239 -5.30 24.75 -4.29
C ILE A 239 -4.10 24.08 -5.01
N ASP A 240 -4.22 22.81 -5.39
CA ASP A 240 -3.12 22.08 -6.01
C ASP A 240 -3.07 22.33 -7.52
N ASP A 241 -1.96 22.87 -8.00
CA ASP A 241 -1.75 23.15 -9.42
C ASP A 241 -1.89 21.89 -10.29
N SER A 242 -1.52 20.72 -9.75
CA SER A 242 -1.65 19.44 -10.46
C SER A 242 -3.11 19.06 -10.72
N ASP A 243 -4.03 19.50 -9.88
CA ASP A 243 -5.47 19.22 -9.97
C ASP A 243 -6.28 20.36 -10.61
N SER A 244 -5.73 21.57 -10.66
CA SER A 244 -6.46 22.80 -10.98
C SER A 244 -7.23 22.75 -12.29
N HIS A 245 -6.66 22.14 -13.33
CA HIS A 245 -7.29 22.05 -14.66
C HIS A 245 -8.40 21.00 -14.76
N PHE A 246 -8.57 20.16 -13.72
CA PHE A 246 -9.71 19.24 -13.61
C PHE A 246 -10.84 19.80 -12.77
N VAL A 247 -10.62 20.87 -12.00
CA VAL A 247 -11.64 21.48 -11.12
C VAL A 247 -12.65 22.25 -11.98
N LEU A 248 -13.95 21.98 -11.76
CA LEU A 248 -15.04 22.57 -12.55
C LEU A 248 -15.60 23.87 -11.98
N GLY A 249 -15.09 24.34 -10.82
CA GLY A 249 -15.49 25.60 -10.19
C GLY A 249 -16.72 25.54 -9.31
N ASP A 250 -17.64 24.59 -9.53
CA ASP A 250 -18.83 24.37 -8.70
C ASP A 250 -18.50 23.64 -7.41
N ARG A 251 -19.30 23.91 -6.36
CA ARG A 251 -19.19 23.22 -5.06
C ARG A 251 -20.48 22.45 -4.71
N THR A 252 -20.30 21.42 -3.89
CA THR A 252 -21.42 20.76 -3.21
C THR A 252 -21.86 21.56 -1.98
N PRO A 253 -23.05 21.28 -1.39
CA PRO A 253 -23.46 21.90 -0.12
C PRO A 253 -22.46 21.68 1.03
N GLU A 254 -21.73 20.56 1.02
CA GLU A 254 -20.66 20.23 1.99
C GLU A 254 -19.37 21.02 1.74
N GLY A 255 -19.27 21.72 0.61
CA GLY A 255 -18.12 22.57 0.26
C GLY A 255 -17.06 21.90 -0.61
N PHE A 256 -17.24 20.65 -1.02
CA PHE A 256 -16.33 19.96 -1.95
C PHE A 256 -16.42 20.56 -3.34
N PHE A 257 -15.30 20.67 -4.04
CA PHE A 257 -15.29 21.08 -5.43
C PHE A 257 -15.66 19.91 -6.34
N LYS A 258 -16.41 20.20 -7.40
CA LYS A 258 -16.63 19.23 -8.48
C LYS A 258 -15.38 19.13 -9.33
N ILE A 259 -15.01 17.90 -9.74
CA ILE A 259 -13.84 17.63 -10.54
C ILE A 259 -14.19 16.76 -11.75
N LYS A 260 -13.55 17.02 -12.89
CA LYS A 260 -13.59 16.16 -14.07
C LYS A 260 -12.80 14.88 -13.79
N ASN A 261 -13.46 13.74 -13.86
CA ASN A 261 -12.82 12.43 -13.73
C ASN A 261 -12.42 11.86 -15.10
N GLY A 262 -11.87 10.65 -15.08
CA GLY A 262 -11.56 9.89 -16.30
C GLY A 262 -10.08 9.54 -16.45
N PRO A 263 -9.71 8.94 -17.61
CA PRO A 263 -8.36 8.47 -17.88
C PRO A 263 -7.28 9.53 -17.67
N GLU A 264 -7.50 10.74 -18.19
CA GLU A 264 -6.56 11.86 -18.10
C GLU A 264 -6.27 12.23 -16.62
N ALA A 265 -7.31 12.32 -15.78
CA ALA A 265 -7.15 12.62 -14.35
C ALA A 265 -6.42 11.50 -13.62
N ALA A 266 -6.74 10.24 -13.92
CA ALA A 266 -6.08 9.08 -13.32
C ALA A 266 -4.60 9.01 -13.72
N ILE A 267 -4.27 9.21 -15.00
CA ILE A 267 -2.88 9.21 -15.49
C ILE A 267 -2.08 10.36 -14.89
N ASN A 268 -2.66 11.56 -14.81
CA ASN A 268 -1.99 12.72 -14.20
C ASN A 268 -1.57 12.42 -12.76
N ARG A 269 -2.47 11.85 -11.96
CA ARG A 269 -2.19 11.47 -10.57
C ARG A 269 -1.20 10.32 -10.48
N GLY A 270 -1.34 9.29 -11.31
CA GLY A 270 -0.40 8.18 -11.37
C GLY A 270 1.04 8.65 -11.63
N LEU A 271 1.22 9.57 -12.59
CA LEU A 271 2.51 10.18 -12.89
C LEU A 271 3.07 11.02 -11.73
N ALA A 272 2.21 11.70 -10.98
CA ALA A 272 2.62 12.48 -9.81
C ALA A 272 3.03 11.59 -8.63
N TYR A 273 2.42 10.42 -8.47
CA TYR A 273 2.67 9.48 -7.37
C TYR A 273 3.86 8.55 -7.62
N ALA A 274 4.21 8.30 -8.87
CA ALA A 274 5.26 7.34 -9.25
C ALA A 274 6.61 7.55 -8.54
N PRO A 275 7.12 8.78 -8.33
CA PRO A 275 8.37 8.97 -7.60
C PRO A 275 8.32 8.60 -6.11
N TYR A 276 7.12 8.48 -5.53
CA TYR A 276 6.91 8.28 -4.10
C TYR A 276 6.40 6.87 -3.75
N SER A 277 6.24 6.01 -4.75
CA SER A 277 5.68 4.66 -4.60
C SER A 277 6.44 3.63 -5.43
N ASP A 278 6.31 2.38 -5.06
CA ASP A 278 6.92 1.26 -5.80
C ASP A 278 6.02 0.77 -6.95
N LEU A 279 4.72 0.95 -6.78
CA LEU A 279 3.68 0.54 -7.72
C LEU A 279 2.58 1.59 -7.77
N ILE A 280 1.91 1.66 -8.91
CA ILE A 280 0.71 2.48 -9.08
C ILE A 280 -0.49 1.58 -9.35
N TRP A 281 -1.58 1.84 -8.65
CA TRP A 281 -2.88 1.20 -8.83
C TRP A 281 -3.91 2.23 -9.28
N CYS A 282 -4.53 2.03 -10.41
CA CYS A 282 -5.72 2.79 -10.79
C CYS A 282 -6.97 1.94 -10.50
N GLU A 283 -7.84 2.45 -9.64
CA GLU A 283 -9.11 1.80 -9.34
C GLU A 283 -10.08 1.92 -10.50
N THR A 284 -10.68 0.80 -10.90
CA THR A 284 -11.64 0.72 -12.00
C THR A 284 -12.92 0.02 -11.57
N GLY A 285 -14.07 0.53 -11.97
CA GLY A 285 -15.39 -0.08 -11.71
C GLY A 285 -15.75 -1.21 -12.69
N GLN A 286 -15.10 -1.24 -13.86
CA GLN A 286 -15.32 -2.23 -14.91
C GLN A 286 -13.96 -2.61 -15.51
N PRO A 287 -13.73 -3.88 -15.85
CA PRO A 287 -12.53 -4.29 -16.57
C PRO A 287 -12.48 -3.64 -17.96
N ASP A 288 -11.41 -2.88 -18.24
CA ASP A 288 -11.15 -2.27 -19.54
C ASP A 288 -9.66 -2.44 -19.86
N ILE A 289 -9.36 -3.37 -20.76
CA ILE A 289 -7.98 -3.67 -21.15
C ILE A 289 -7.36 -2.54 -21.98
N GLY A 290 -8.18 -1.77 -22.72
CA GLY A 290 -7.72 -0.62 -23.49
C GLY A 290 -7.20 0.48 -22.56
N PHE A 291 -8.01 0.84 -21.57
CA PHE A 291 -7.62 1.81 -20.56
C PHE A 291 -6.44 1.30 -19.70
N ALA A 292 -6.46 0.04 -19.28
CA ALA A 292 -5.36 -0.52 -18.50
C ALA A 292 -4.01 -0.40 -19.22
N LYS A 293 -4.01 -0.65 -20.56
CA LYS A 293 -2.83 -0.47 -21.40
C LYS A 293 -2.44 0.99 -21.52
N GLU A 294 -3.38 1.89 -21.81
CA GLU A 294 -3.14 3.33 -21.89
C GLU A 294 -2.51 3.88 -20.62
N PHE A 295 -3.08 3.52 -19.46
CA PHE A 295 -2.57 3.91 -18.15
C PHE A 295 -1.14 3.40 -17.91
N ALA A 296 -0.90 2.11 -18.15
CA ALA A 296 0.42 1.50 -17.98
C ALA A 296 1.46 2.12 -18.91
N ASP A 297 1.14 2.28 -20.21
CA ASP A 297 2.03 2.88 -21.21
C ASP A 297 2.41 4.32 -20.83
N ALA A 298 1.46 5.12 -20.34
CA ALA A 298 1.70 6.49 -19.89
C ALA A 298 2.67 6.56 -18.69
N ILE A 299 2.49 5.67 -17.69
CA ILE A 299 3.39 5.62 -16.52
C ILE A 299 4.78 5.12 -16.95
N HIS A 300 4.86 4.02 -17.68
CA HIS A 300 6.14 3.42 -18.10
C HIS A 300 6.95 4.28 -19.09
N ALA A 301 6.29 5.15 -19.85
CA ALA A 301 6.99 6.12 -20.71
C ALA A 301 7.88 7.08 -19.91
N LYS A 302 7.53 7.37 -18.66
CA LYS A 302 8.27 8.30 -17.80
C LYS A 302 9.03 7.59 -16.67
N TYR A 303 8.49 6.49 -16.20
CA TYR A 303 9.03 5.70 -15.09
C TYR A 303 9.08 4.21 -15.48
N PRO A 304 10.12 3.82 -16.29
CA PRO A 304 10.26 2.49 -16.86
C PRO A 304 10.57 1.39 -15.83
#